data_6ff7c673e963f61949a6e8d916df0268
#
_entry.id   6ff7c673e963f61949a6e8d916df0268
#
_cell.length_a   1.000
_cell.length_b   1.000
_cell.length_c   1.000
_cell.angle_alpha   90.00
_cell.angle_beta   90.00
_cell.angle_gamma   90.00
#
_symmetry.space_group_name_H-M   'P 1'
#
loop_
_entity.id
_entity.type
_entity.pdbx_description
1 polymer ?
#
loop_
_entity_poly.entity_id
_entity_poly.type
_entity_poly.pdbx_seq_one_letter_code
_entity_poly.pdbx_strand_id
1 'polypeptide(L)'
;MDPRAKPVVQPMQTFHPDVEAQIIQEIQKLLTTGFIKPIMHPRWLSNVVPVKKKNGQIRCCVDFKNLNKACPKDEFPLPNMDMLIDSVAGHAMFSFMDGFNGYNHIRMSSKDAAKTAFRTSIGNFYYTVMPFGLKNAGATYQTAMTTIFHDMMHKEIEDYVDDIVVK
;
A
#
# COMPACT_ATOMS: atom_id res chain seq x y z
N MET A 1 -4.56 0.23 16.46
CA MET A 1 -5.91 -0.32 16.23
C MET A 1 -6.77 -0.08 17.46
N ASP A 2 -8.07 0.20 17.26
CA ASP A 2 -9.02 0.29 18.36
C ASP A 2 -9.09 -1.07 19.09
N PRO A 3 -8.83 -1.15 20.40
CA PRO A 3 -8.88 -2.40 21.16
C PRO A 3 -10.26 -3.07 21.17
N ARG A 4 -11.32 -2.29 20.92
CA ARG A 4 -12.71 -2.75 20.87
C ARG A 4 -13.13 -3.26 19.52
N ALA A 5 -12.32 -3.07 18.47
CA ALA A 5 -12.66 -3.50 17.12
C ALA A 5 -12.67 -5.03 17.02
N LYS A 6 -13.80 -5.58 16.60
CA LYS A 6 -13.94 -7.01 16.35
C LYS A 6 -13.36 -7.36 14.98
N PRO A 7 -12.52 -8.42 14.89
CA PRO A 7 -12.05 -8.92 13.61
C PRO A 7 -13.19 -9.32 12.69
N VAL A 8 -13.03 -9.07 11.40
CA VAL A 8 -14.03 -9.38 10.37
C VAL A 8 -13.41 -10.33 9.35
N VAL A 9 -14.15 -11.39 9.06
CA VAL A 9 -13.89 -12.31 7.96
C VAL A 9 -14.93 -12.00 6.88
N GLN A 10 -14.49 -11.46 5.74
CA GLN A 10 -15.40 -11.16 4.63
C GLN A 10 -15.92 -12.45 3.99
N PRO A 11 -17.17 -12.51 3.51
CA PRO A 11 -17.68 -13.65 2.77
C PRO A 11 -16.88 -13.88 1.50
N MET A 12 -16.74 -15.15 1.11
CA MET A 12 -15.96 -15.51 -0.09
C MET A 12 -16.59 -14.94 -1.36
N GLN A 13 -15.75 -14.37 -2.22
CA GLN A 13 -16.14 -13.97 -3.58
C GLN A 13 -15.68 -15.01 -4.59
N THR A 14 -16.48 -15.20 -5.64
CA THR A 14 -16.17 -16.06 -6.78
C THR A 14 -15.91 -15.19 -8.00
N PHE A 15 -14.96 -15.57 -8.83
CA PHE A 15 -14.59 -14.87 -10.05
C PHE A 15 -14.78 -15.75 -11.27
N HIS A 16 -14.90 -15.12 -12.45
CA HIS A 16 -14.86 -15.86 -13.69
C HIS A 16 -13.49 -16.56 -13.84
N PRO A 17 -13.41 -17.78 -14.40
CA PRO A 17 -12.15 -18.54 -14.51
C PRO A 17 -10.96 -17.77 -15.08
N ASP A 18 -11.18 -16.95 -16.12
CA ASP A 18 -10.12 -16.13 -16.75
C ASP A 18 -9.56 -15.07 -15.80
N VAL A 19 -10.42 -14.48 -14.96
CA VAL A 19 -10.02 -13.49 -13.95
C VAL A 19 -9.27 -14.20 -12.83
N GLU A 20 -9.76 -15.36 -12.42
CA GLU A 20 -9.14 -16.17 -11.38
C GLU A 20 -7.73 -16.61 -11.76
N ALA A 21 -7.51 -17.05 -13.00
CA ALA A 21 -6.19 -17.42 -13.51
C ALA A 21 -5.20 -16.24 -13.44
N GLN A 22 -5.64 -15.03 -13.78
CA GLN A 22 -4.81 -13.82 -13.68
C GLN A 22 -4.52 -13.44 -12.24
N ILE A 23 -5.50 -13.60 -11.33
CA ILE A 23 -5.29 -13.41 -9.88
C ILE A 23 -4.20 -14.36 -9.38
N ILE A 24 -4.28 -15.64 -9.72
CA ILE A 24 -3.28 -16.65 -9.32
C ILE A 24 -1.88 -16.26 -9.81
N GLN A 25 -1.74 -15.85 -11.05
CA GLN A 25 -0.45 -15.40 -11.60
C GLN A 25 0.12 -14.21 -10.80
N GLU A 26 -0.71 -13.24 -10.46
CA GLU A 26 -0.28 -12.08 -9.69
C GLU A 26 0.13 -12.46 -8.26
N ILE A 27 -0.63 -13.36 -7.61
CA ILE A 27 -0.30 -13.89 -6.29
C ILE A 27 1.03 -14.66 -6.31
N GLN A 28 1.30 -15.45 -7.35
CA GLN A 28 2.57 -16.15 -7.52
C GLN A 28 3.76 -15.19 -7.61
N LYS A 29 3.61 -14.07 -8.34
CA LYS A 29 4.65 -13.01 -8.38
C LYS A 29 4.91 -12.42 -7.00
N LEU A 30 3.84 -12.08 -6.26
CA LEU A 30 3.98 -11.52 -4.91
C LEU A 30 4.61 -12.53 -3.92
N LEU A 31 4.35 -13.81 -4.08
CA LEU A 31 4.99 -14.89 -3.31
C LEU A 31 6.48 -15.00 -3.63
N THR A 32 6.84 -14.98 -4.92
CA THR A 32 8.23 -15.08 -5.37
C THR A 32 9.08 -13.89 -4.89
N THR A 33 8.49 -12.69 -4.85
CA THR A 33 9.16 -11.49 -4.31
C THR A 33 9.22 -11.48 -2.78
N GLY A 34 8.50 -12.37 -2.09
CA GLY A 34 8.41 -12.42 -0.64
C GLY A 34 7.55 -11.30 -0.02
N PHE A 35 6.78 -10.57 -0.83
CA PHE A 35 5.89 -9.50 -0.36
C PHE A 35 4.67 -10.03 0.38
N ILE A 36 4.30 -11.27 0.12
CA ILE A 36 3.25 -11.98 0.84
C ILE A 36 3.73 -13.35 1.32
N LYS A 37 3.08 -13.85 2.36
CA LYS A 37 3.30 -15.21 2.90
C LYS A 37 1.98 -15.89 3.18
N PRO A 38 1.92 -17.23 3.11
CA PRO A 38 0.72 -17.98 3.49
C PRO A 38 0.41 -17.85 4.98
N ILE A 39 -0.88 -17.87 5.31
CA ILE A 39 -1.35 -17.82 6.69
C ILE A 39 -2.50 -18.79 6.90
N MET A 40 -2.49 -19.49 8.03
CA MET A 40 -3.58 -20.36 8.46
C MET A 40 -4.41 -19.66 9.54
N HIS A 41 -5.73 -19.78 9.42
CA HIS A 41 -6.71 -19.28 10.41
C HIS A 41 -6.56 -17.79 10.80
N PRO A 42 -6.51 -16.87 9.81
CA PRO A 42 -6.39 -15.45 10.13
C PRO A 42 -7.67 -14.95 10.82
N ARG A 43 -7.51 -14.04 11.78
CA ARG A 43 -8.63 -13.39 12.47
C ARG A 43 -9.30 -12.31 11.61
N TRP A 44 -8.51 -11.59 10.83
CA TRP A 44 -8.97 -10.64 9.80
C TRP A 44 -8.78 -11.30 8.45
N LEU A 45 -9.81 -11.25 7.59
CA LEU A 45 -9.70 -11.83 6.26
C LEU A 45 -10.48 -10.99 5.26
N SER A 46 -9.76 -10.40 4.34
CA SER A 46 -10.28 -9.54 3.27
C SER A 46 -10.37 -10.28 1.94
N ASN A 47 -11.13 -9.75 1.00
CA ASN A 47 -11.22 -10.28 -0.35
C ASN A 47 -10.26 -9.53 -1.29
N VAL A 48 -9.82 -10.22 -2.33
CA VAL A 48 -9.12 -9.62 -3.47
C VAL A 48 -10.12 -8.87 -4.34
N VAL A 49 -9.74 -7.68 -4.81
CA VAL A 49 -10.48 -6.88 -5.79
C VAL A 49 -9.63 -6.76 -7.05
N PRO A 50 -9.97 -7.49 -8.11
CA PRO A 50 -9.24 -7.41 -9.36
C PRO A 50 -9.57 -6.08 -10.09
N VAL A 51 -8.53 -5.31 -10.44
CA VAL A 51 -8.66 -4.04 -11.17
C VAL A 51 -7.96 -4.17 -12.51
N LYS A 52 -8.69 -3.97 -13.61
CA LYS A 52 -8.12 -3.97 -14.96
C LYS A 52 -7.27 -2.73 -15.19
N LYS A 53 -6.03 -2.93 -15.63
CA LYS A 53 -5.15 -1.89 -16.17
C LYS A 53 -5.53 -1.55 -17.61
N LYS A 54 -5.06 -0.40 -18.13
CA LYS A 54 -5.27 0.01 -19.53
C LYS A 54 -4.72 -1.01 -20.54
N ASN A 55 -3.69 -1.76 -20.18
CA ASN A 55 -3.08 -2.81 -21.00
C ASN A 55 -3.79 -4.17 -20.93
N GLY A 56 -4.96 -4.26 -20.29
CA GLY A 56 -5.73 -5.48 -20.13
C GLY A 56 -5.29 -6.41 -19.00
N GLN A 57 -4.16 -6.17 -18.39
CA GLN A 57 -3.70 -6.94 -17.21
C GLN A 57 -4.50 -6.59 -15.98
N ILE A 58 -4.58 -7.54 -15.03
CA ILE A 58 -5.24 -7.33 -13.74
C ILE A 58 -4.18 -6.99 -12.69
N ARG A 59 -4.48 -5.95 -11.88
CA ARG A 59 -3.82 -5.70 -10.60
C ARG A 59 -4.71 -6.27 -9.49
N CYS A 60 -4.15 -7.03 -8.59
CA CYS A 60 -4.85 -7.51 -7.41
C CYS A 60 -4.75 -6.47 -6.29
N CYS A 61 -5.86 -5.80 -6.01
CA CYS A 61 -6.02 -4.99 -4.80
C CYS A 61 -6.68 -5.83 -3.71
N VAL A 62 -6.63 -5.38 -2.47
CA VAL A 62 -7.30 -6.04 -1.33
C VAL A 62 -8.26 -5.07 -0.68
N ASP A 63 -9.46 -5.52 -0.38
CA ASP A 63 -10.48 -4.70 0.29
C ASP A 63 -10.22 -4.61 1.79
N PHE A 64 -9.40 -3.65 2.19
CA PHE A 64 -9.13 -3.36 3.60
C PHE A 64 -10.18 -2.50 4.30
N LYS A 65 -11.38 -2.31 3.72
CA LYS A 65 -12.42 -1.43 4.27
C LYS A 65 -12.71 -1.69 5.75
N ASN A 66 -12.85 -2.96 6.14
CA ASN A 66 -13.15 -3.33 7.52
C ASN A 66 -11.95 -3.09 8.45
N LEU A 67 -10.74 -3.41 7.99
CA LEU A 67 -9.51 -3.14 8.72
C LEU A 67 -9.30 -1.63 8.89
N ASN A 68 -9.50 -0.85 7.84
CA ASN A 68 -9.36 0.60 7.84
C ASN A 68 -10.34 1.30 8.80
N LYS A 69 -11.57 0.75 8.96
CA LYS A 69 -12.53 1.25 9.95
C LYS A 69 -12.05 1.04 11.39
N ALA A 70 -11.31 -0.02 11.64
CA ALA A 70 -10.77 -0.35 12.96
C ALA A 70 -9.44 0.38 13.27
N CYS A 71 -8.81 1.00 12.26
CA CYS A 71 -7.59 1.77 12.45
C CYS A 71 -7.91 3.23 12.75
N PRO A 72 -7.32 3.84 13.80
CA PRO A 72 -7.35 5.28 13.98
C PRO A 72 -6.69 5.95 12.77
N LYS A 73 -7.10 7.17 12.47
CA LYS A 73 -6.45 7.99 11.44
C LYS A 73 -5.11 8.47 12.00
N ASP A 74 -4.06 8.35 11.21
CA ASP A 74 -2.80 9.04 11.48
C ASP A 74 -2.99 10.53 11.16
N GLU A 75 -2.60 11.38 12.07
CA GLU A 75 -2.72 12.83 11.93
C GLU A 75 -1.48 13.48 11.29
N PHE A 76 -0.53 12.66 10.84
CA PHE A 76 0.65 13.19 10.15
C PHE A 76 0.21 14.05 8.96
N PRO A 77 0.64 15.32 8.90
CA PRO A 77 0.21 16.23 7.84
C PRO A 77 0.78 15.77 6.50
N LEU A 78 -0.10 15.55 5.52
CA LEU A 78 0.34 15.41 4.14
C LEU A 78 0.79 16.77 3.62
N PRO A 79 1.83 16.83 2.78
CA PRO A 79 2.29 18.07 2.19
C PRO A 79 1.17 18.80 1.44
N ASN A 80 1.16 20.12 1.50
CA ASN A 80 0.23 20.93 0.71
C ASN A 80 0.78 21.06 -0.72
N MET A 81 -0.03 20.70 -1.71
CA MET A 81 0.35 20.77 -3.12
C MET A 81 0.74 22.21 -3.54
N ASP A 82 0.05 23.21 -3.04
CA ASP A 82 0.36 24.63 -3.36
C ASP A 82 1.75 25.02 -2.85
N MET A 83 2.10 24.59 -1.64
CA MET A 83 3.44 24.82 -1.09
C MET A 83 4.53 24.09 -1.88
N LEU A 84 4.23 22.90 -2.39
CA LEU A 84 5.15 22.15 -3.23
C LEU A 84 5.40 22.86 -4.56
N ILE A 85 4.35 23.38 -5.20
CA ILE A 85 4.46 24.16 -6.44
C ILE A 85 5.29 25.42 -6.19
N ASP A 86 5.00 26.15 -5.12
CA ASP A 86 5.74 27.37 -4.76
C ASP A 86 7.23 27.08 -4.48
N SER A 87 7.53 25.95 -3.85
CA SER A 87 8.91 25.57 -3.52
C SER A 87 9.74 25.18 -4.75
N VAL A 88 9.09 24.73 -5.82
CA VAL A 88 9.73 24.41 -7.11
C VAL A 88 9.79 25.62 -8.04
N ALA A 89 8.92 26.60 -7.83
CA ALA A 89 8.91 27.83 -8.61
C ALA A 89 10.25 28.59 -8.47
N GLY A 90 10.81 28.98 -9.61
CA GLY A 90 12.11 29.70 -9.64
C GLY A 90 13.33 28.83 -9.95
N HIS A 91 13.17 27.51 -10.00
CA HIS A 91 14.23 26.62 -10.46
C HIS A 91 14.17 26.46 -11.99
N ALA A 92 15.34 26.53 -12.63
CA ALA A 92 15.42 26.43 -14.11
C ALA A 92 15.12 25.01 -14.62
N MET A 93 15.37 23.99 -13.78
CA MET A 93 15.11 22.58 -14.09
C MET A 93 14.73 21.83 -12.80
N PHE A 94 13.87 20.85 -12.94
CA PHE A 94 13.53 19.91 -11.89
C PHE A 94 13.23 18.54 -12.50
N SER A 95 13.42 17.49 -11.72
CA SER A 95 13.18 16.10 -12.12
C SER A 95 12.11 15.49 -11.24
N PHE A 96 11.17 14.78 -11.87
CA PHE A 96 10.23 13.93 -11.14
C PHE A 96 10.78 12.51 -11.07
N MET A 97 10.78 11.95 -9.88
CA MET A 97 11.11 10.55 -9.64
C MET A 97 9.92 9.86 -9.01
N ASP A 98 9.45 8.79 -9.66
CA ASP A 98 8.46 7.87 -9.07
C ASP A 98 9.18 6.97 -8.06
N GLY A 99 8.67 6.92 -6.85
CA GLY A 99 9.14 6.02 -5.81
C GLY A 99 8.80 4.55 -6.07
N PHE A 100 9.06 4.04 -7.26
CA PHE A 100 8.77 2.69 -7.78
C PHE A 100 8.46 1.66 -6.71
N ASN A 101 7.17 1.25 -6.57
CA ASN A 101 6.70 0.36 -5.51
C ASN A 101 6.96 0.87 -4.08
N GLY A 102 6.95 2.19 -3.87
CA GLY A 102 7.39 2.85 -2.62
C GLY A 102 6.86 2.21 -1.34
N TYR A 103 5.58 1.90 -1.27
CA TYR A 103 4.99 1.24 -0.10
C TYR A 103 5.59 -0.16 0.18
N ASN A 104 6.01 -0.89 -0.85
CA ASN A 104 6.59 -2.23 -0.68
C ASN A 104 8.01 -2.22 -0.09
N HIS A 105 8.64 -1.05 0.02
CA HIS A 105 9.93 -0.91 0.74
C HIS A 105 9.75 -0.86 2.26
N ILE A 106 8.55 -0.57 2.75
CA ILE A 106 8.27 -0.50 4.18
C ILE A 106 7.81 -1.87 4.68
N ARG A 107 8.56 -2.46 5.59
CA ARG A 107 8.20 -3.73 6.22
C ARG A 107 7.09 -3.53 7.25
N MET A 108 6.11 -4.40 7.21
CA MET A 108 5.05 -4.45 8.22
C MET A 108 5.58 -5.02 9.54
N SER A 109 5.12 -4.46 10.66
CA SER A 109 5.36 -5.10 11.95
C SER A 109 4.70 -6.47 12.00
N SER A 110 5.32 -7.45 12.67
CA SER A 110 4.76 -8.81 12.77
C SER A 110 3.35 -8.84 13.39
N LYS A 111 3.05 -7.88 14.28
CA LYS A 111 1.73 -7.74 14.93
C LYS A 111 0.64 -7.28 13.97
N ASP A 112 0.99 -6.47 12.97
CA ASP A 112 0.04 -5.87 12.04
C ASP A 112 -0.02 -6.61 10.70
N ALA A 113 1.08 -7.24 10.30
CA ALA A 113 1.17 -8.01 9.07
C ALA A 113 0.06 -9.06 8.94
N ALA A 114 -0.17 -9.87 9.98
CA ALA A 114 -1.22 -10.89 9.98
C ALA A 114 -2.65 -10.33 9.84
N LYS A 115 -2.86 -9.05 10.14
CA LYS A 115 -4.16 -8.37 9.98
C LYS A 115 -4.47 -8.02 8.53
N THR A 116 -3.44 -7.97 7.67
CA THR A 116 -3.59 -7.73 6.24
C THR A 116 -3.95 -8.99 5.45
N ALA A 117 -4.37 -10.04 6.15
CA ALA A 117 -4.69 -11.30 5.49
C ALA A 117 -5.84 -11.16 4.49
N PHE A 118 -5.68 -11.82 3.36
CA PHE A 118 -6.65 -11.85 2.29
C PHE A 118 -6.80 -13.27 1.71
N ARG A 119 -7.94 -13.51 1.11
CA ARG A 119 -8.34 -14.82 0.57
C ARG A 119 -8.20 -14.86 -0.94
N THR A 120 -7.71 -16.00 -1.43
CA THR A 120 -7.70 -16.37 -2.84
C THR A 120 -8.18 -17.80 -3.00
N SER A 121 -8.40 -18.27 -4.22
CA SER A 121 -8.74 -19.67 -4.50
C SER A 121 -7.62 -20.66 -4.13
N ILE A 122 -6.37 -20.21 -4.12
CA ILE A 122 -5.20 -21.05 -3.78
C ILE A 122 -4.77 -20.95 -2.31
N GLY A 123 -5.49 -20.20 -1.49
CA GLY A 123 -5.23 -20.09 -0.06
C GLY A 123 -5.36 -18.67 0.50
N ASN A 124 -5.02 -18.55 1.78
CA ASN A 124 -4.98 -17.26 2.47
C ASN A 124 -3.53 -16.80 2.60
N PHE A 125 -3.31 -15.50 2.36
CA PHE A 125 -2.01 -14.88 2.41
C PHE A 125 -2.08 -13.58 3.19
N TYR A 126 -0.94 -13.08 3.67
CA TYR A 126 -0.83 -11.77 4.32
C TYR A 126 0.40 -11.04 3.80
N TYR A 127 0.38 -9.73 3.87
CA TYR A 127 1.50 -8.90 3.42
C TYR A 127 2.60 -8.80 4.48
N THR A 128 3.85 -8.99 4.05
CA THR A 128 5.05 -8.77 4.86
C THR A 128 5.57 -7.35 4.74
N VAL A 129 5.16 -6.66 3.68
CA VAL A 129 5.44 -5.25 3.36
C VAL A 129 4.13 -4.47 3.35
N MET A 130 4.21 -3.16 3.39
CA MET A 130 3.02 -2.31 3.43
C MET A 130 2.27 -2.34 2.09
N PRO A 131 1.04 -2.88 2.05
CA PRO A 131 0.25 -2.91 0.81
C PRO A 131 -0.46 -1.59 0.55
N PHE A 132 -0.84 -1.38 -0.71
CA PHE A 132 -1.79 -0.34 -1.07
C PHE A 132 -3.17 -0.58 -0.43
N GLY A 133 -3.87 0.51 -0.14
CA GLY A 133 -5.25 0.47 0.37
C GLY A 133 -5.38 0.50 1.89
N LEU A 134 -4.29 0.47 2.65
CA LEU A 134 -4.31 0.75 4.09
C LEU A 134 -4.49 2.25 4.34
N LYS A 135 -5.35 2.57 5.32
CA LYS A 135 -5.75 3.95 5.65
C LYS A 135 -4.57 4.89 5.93
N ASN A 136 -3.55 4.39 6.61
CA ASN A 136 -2.39 5.18 7.04
C ASN A 136 -1.14 4.92 6.19
N ALA A 137 -1.26 4.23 5.06
CA ALA A 137 -0.11 3.91 4.22
C ALA A 137 0.60 5.17 3.73
N GLY A 138 -0.15 6.17 3.24
CA GLY A 138 0.42 7.44 2.79
C GLY A 138 1.16 8.18 3.89
N ALA A 139 0.55 8.32 5.08
CA ALA A 139 1.19 8.99 6.21
C ALA A 139 2.46 8.28 6.68
N THR A 140 2.44 6.94 6.75
CA THR A 140 3.62 6.15 7.13
C THR A 140 4.73 6.29 6.10
N TYR A 141 4.40 6.27 4.81
CA TYR A 141 5.38 6.45 3.73
C TYR A 141 5.98 7.85 3.78
N GLN A 142 5.16 8.89 3.92
CA GLN A 142 5.59 10.27 4.05
C GLN A 142 6.56 10.44 5.22
N THR A 143 6.23 9.88 6.39
CA THR A 143 7.13 9.90 7.56
C THR A 143 8.47 9.25 7.25
N ALA A 144 8.48 8.11 6.54
CA ALA A 144 9.70 7.42 6.15
C ALA A 144 10.54 8.28 5.19
N MET A 145 9.91 8.89 4.16
CA MET A 145 10.58 9.75 3.19
C MET A 145 11.16 11.01 3.86
N THR A 146 10.39 11.69 4.69
CA THR A 146 10.87 12.83 5.47
C THR A 146 12.05 12.47 6.37
N THR A 147 12.07 11.26 6.93
CA THR A 147 13.19 10.80 7.76
C THR A 147 14.42 10.48 6.93
N ILE A 148 14.26 9.80 5.79
CA ILE A 148 15.37 9.41 4.91
C ILE A 148 16.03 10.65 4.28
N PHE A 149 15.24 11.59 3.82
CA PHE A 149 15.72 12.79 3.12
C PHE A 149 15.77 14.04 3.99
N HIS A 150 15.76 13.89 5.31
CA HIS A 150 15.68 14.99 6.28
C HIS A 150 16.59 16.19 5.95
N ASP A 151 17.87 15.91 5.60
CA ASP A 151 18.84 16.98 5.34
C ASP A 151 18.66 17.66 3.99
N MET A 152 17.97 17.02 3.05
CA MET A 152 17.74 17.49 1.68
C MET A 152 16.33 18.08 1.48
N MET A 153 15.41 17.79 2.41
CA MET A 153 14.02 18.27 2.35
C MET A 153 13.96 19.79 2.31
N HIS A 154 13.09 20.30 1.46
CA HIS A 154 12.86 21.76 1.21
C HIS A 154 14.06 22.53 0.65
N LYS A 155 15.20 21.87 0.43
CA LYS A 155 16.39 22.44 -0.24
C LYS A 155 16.50 21.91 -1.66
N GLU A 156 16.75 20.64 -1.80
CA GLU A 156 17.00 19.97 -3.06
C GLU A 156 15.87 19.01 -3.46
N ILE A 157 15.07 18.55 -2.48
CA ILE A 157 14.02 17.56 -2.66
C ILE A 157 12.74 18.04 -2.01
N GLU A 158 11.63 17.81 -2.72
CA GLU A 158 10.27 17.82 -2.18
C GLU A 158 9.66 16.45 -2.41
N ASP A 159 8.91 15.93 -1.45
CA ASP A 159 8.20 14.68 -1.59
C ASP A 159 6.68 14.87 -1.45
N TYR A 160 5.95 14.18 -2.28
CA TYR A 160 4.49 14.14 -2.22
C TYR A 160 4.02 12.70 -2.42
N VAL A 161 3.84 12.00 -1.30
CA VAL A 161 3.43 10.58 -1.27
C VAL A 161 4.39 9.71 -2.09
N ASP A 162 4.01 9.27 -3.30
CA ASP A 162 4.83 8.38 -4.13
C ASP A 162 5.79 9.14 -5.08
N ASP A 163 5.61 10.46 -5.21
CA ASP A 163 6.38 11.30 -6.14
C ASP A 163 7.42 12.13 -5.42
N ILE A 164 8.66 12.10 -5.91
CA ILE A 164 9.77 12.91 -5.42
C ILE A 164 10.14 13.91 -6.50
N VAL A 165 10.20 15.18 -6.12
CA VAL A 165 10.66 16.26 -7.00
C VAL A 165 12.05 16.68 -6.55
N VAL A 166 13.03 16.61 -7.46
CA VAL A 166 14.41 17.09 -7.25
C VAL A 166 14.54 18.42 -7.99
N LYS A 167 15.03 19.43 -7.28
CA LYS A 167 15.24 20.81 -7.79
C LYS A 167 16.59 20.98 -8.41
#